data_3ca60105c8a17d053a25232b87ae307d
#
_entry.id   3ca60105c8a17d053a25232b87ae307d
#
_cell.length_a   1.000
_cell.length_b   1.000
_cell.length_c   1.000
_cell.angle_alpha   90.00
_cell.angle_beta   90.00
_cell.angle_gamma   90.00
#
_symmetry.space_group_name_H-M   'P 1'
#
loop_
_entity.id
_entity.type
_entity.pdbx_description
1 polymer ?
#
loop_
_entity_poly.entity_id
_entity_poly.type
_entity_poly.pdbx_seq_one_letter_code
_entity_poly.pdbx_strand_id
1 'polypeptide(L)'
;FSDLKIVHQTDTWANPRGICALSPTQEQCVLACPGLIRGQVRVELYDANVTKFIQAHDSPLRCLVVSLDGSMVATASEKGTLVRVFDCQSGHLLNEFRRGTDRATIYSLAFSAKNEWLVCTSDKGTVHLYRIPIESIGGNSLNGLSRKNSSGLLSINGGGGGGSSSNGNT
;
A
#
# COMPACT_ATOMS: atom_id res chain seq x y z
N PHE A 1 19.51 9.19 -26.10
CA PHE A 1 18.18 8.64 -26.47
C PHE A 1 18.23 7.75 -27.72
N SER A 2 19.40 7.19 -28.10
CA SER A 2 19.54 6.44 -29.35
C SER A 2 18.90 5.04 -29.35
N ASP A 3 18.66 4.43 -28.17
CA ASP A 3 18.15 3.06 -28.08
C ASP A 3 17.08 2.90 -27.00
N LEU A 4 15.84 3.27 -27.35
CA LEU A 4 14.65 2.93 -26.54
C LEU A 4 14.41 1.42 -26.70
N LYS A 5 14.93 0.63 -25.78
CA LYS A 5 14.78 -0.83 -25.76
C LYS A 5 13.91 -1.25 -24.60
N ILE A 6 12.99 -2.19 -24.83
CA ILE A 6 12.27 -2.88 -23.77
C ILE A 6 13.31 -3.71 -23.00
N VAL A 7 13.48 -3.38 -21.71
CA VAL A 7 14.40 -4.10 -20.82
C VAL A 7 13.75 -5.34 -20.21
N HIS A 8 12.47 -5.23 -19.86
CA HIS A 8 11.70 -6.30 -19.25
C HIS A 8 10.23 -6.25 -19.66
N GLN A 9 9.63 -7.40 -19.86
CA GLN A 9 8.20 -7.56 -20.14
C GLN A 9 7.68 -8.73 -19.30
N THR A 10 6.52 -8.57 -18.67
CA THR A 10 5.92 -9.61 -17.85
C THR A 10 4.40 -9.61 -17.99
N ASP A 11 3.83 -10.81 -17.89
CA ASP A 11 2.38 -11.00 -17.86
C ASP A 11 1.85 -10.75 -16.44
N THR A 12 0.62 -10.25 -16.37
CA THR A 12 -0.10 -10.03 -15.12
C THR A 12 -1.48 -10.66 -15.16
N TRP A 13 -2.08 -10.94 -14.00
CA TRP A 13 -3.53 -11.09 -13.91
C TRP A 13 -4.21 -9.86 -14.52
N ALA A 14 -5.49 -10.00 -14.92
CA ALA A 14 -6.27 -8.90 -15.49
C ALA A 14 -6.03 -7.59 -14.72
N ASN A 15 -5.39 -6.63 -15.39
CA ASN A 15 -4.96 -5.35 -14.83
C ASN A 15 -5.50 -4.17 -15.67
N PRO A 16 -6.84 -4.02 -15.76
CA PRO A 16 -7.45 -2.99 -16.63
C PRO A 16 -7.16 -1.56 -16.16
N ARG A 17 -6.66 -1.40 -14.93
CA ARG A 17 -6.29 -0.10 -14.35
C ARG A 17 -4.82 0.23 -14.47
N GLY A 18 -4.01 -0.70 -15.00
CA GLY A 18 -2.57 -0.52 -15.15
C GLY A 18 -1.86 -0.26 -13.82
N ILE A 19 -2.31 -0.92 -12.72
CA ILE A 19 -1.65 -0.76 -11.42
C ILE A 19 -0.27 -1.38 -11.46
N CYS A 20 0.74 -0.57 -11.19
CA CYS A 20 2.12 -0.96 -10.97
C CYS A 20 2.83 0.13 -10.15
N ALA A 21 3.94 -0.20 -9.53
CA ALA A 21 4.80 0.75 -8.83
C ALA A 21 6.25 0.35 -9.00
N LEU A 22 7.10 1.35 -9.15
CA LEU A 22 8.54 1.21 -9.24
C LEU A 22 9.17 2.04 -8.12
N SER A 23 10.18 1.50 -7.41
CA SER A 23 10.91 2.28 -6.43
C SER A 23 11.66 3.42 -7.12
N PRO A 24 11.58 4.67 -6.58
CA PRO A 24 12.16 5.84 -7.23
C PRO A 24 13.66 5.99 -7.01
N THR A 25 14.27 5.23 -6.09
CA THR A 25 15.70 5.31 -5.77
C THR A 25 16.53 4.34 -6.60
N GLN A 26 17.81 4.68 -6.81
CA GLN A 26 18.75 3.82 -7.53
C GLN A 26 19.36 2.73 -6.63
N GLU A 27 19.17 2.83 -5.32
CA GLU A 27 19.78 1.91 -4.35
C GLU A 27 19.13 0.52 -4.35
N GLN A 28 17.83 0.45 -4.63
CA GLN A 28 17.10 -0.79 -4.84
C GLN A 28 16.05 -0.60 -5.92
N CYS A 29 16.27 -1.18 -7.08
CA CYS A 29 15.29 -1.16 -8.16
C CYS A 29 14.25 -2.27 -7.96
N VAL A 30 13.08 -1.91 -7.44
CA VAL A 30 11.99 -2.82 -7.13
C VAL A 30 10.74 -2.44 -7.91
N LEU A 31 10.26 -3.34 -8.76
CA LEU A 31 8.98 -3.24 -9.45
C LEU A 31 7.95 -4.11 -8.73
N ALA A 32 6.79 -3.55 -8.45
CA ALA A 32 5.62 -4.30 -7.99
C ALA A 32 4.46 -4.15 -8.97
N CYS A 33 3.81 -5.26 -9.29
CA CYS A 33 2.64 -5.30 -10.15
C CYS A 33 1.72 -6.47 -9.73
N PRO A 34 0.50 -6.61 -10.29
CA PRO A 34 -0.29 -7.81 -10.08
C PRO A 34 0.46 -9.05 -10.57
N GLY A 35 0.37 -10.13 -9.79
CA GLY A 35 0.93 -11.44 -10.17
C GLY A 35 0.10 -12.15 -11.23
N LEU A 36 0.28 -13.46 -11.34
CA LEU A 36 -0.39 -14.29 -12.36
C LEU A 36 -1.78 -14.77 -11.92
N ILE A 37 -2.07 -14.71 -10.63
CA ILE A 37 -3.35 -15.12 -10.07
C ILE A 37 -4.00 -13.99 -9.28
N ARG A 38 -5.31 -14.12 -9.07
CA ARG A 38 -6.15 -13.15 -8.38
C ARG A 38 -5.59 -12.79 -6.99
N GLY A 39 -5.44 -11.49 -6.72
CA GLY A 39 -5.01 -10.97 -5.41
C GLY A 39 -3.53 -11.15 -5.10
N GLN A 40 -2.76 -11.69 -6.03
CA GLN A 40 -1.33 -11.88 -5.92
C GLN A 40 -0.59 -10.62 -6.37
N VAL A 41 0.49 -10.29 -5.65
CA VAL A 41 1.49 -9.29 -6.06
C VAL A 41 2.72 -10.02 -6.57
N ARG A 42 3.27 -9.56 -7.67
CA ARG A 42 4.60 -9.88 -8.17
C ARG A 42 5.54 -8.75 -7.79
N VAL A 43 6.65 -9.08 -7.18
CA VAL A 43 7.74 -8.16 -6.80
C VAL A 43 8.99 -8.61 -7.52
N GLU A 44 9.55 -7.73 -8.36
CA GLU A 44 10.83 -7.94 -9.05
C GLU A 44 11.92 -7.15 -8.33
N LEU A 45 12.92 -7.84 -7.87
CA LEU A 45 14.13 -7.30 -7.26
C LEU A 45 15.23 -7.32 -8.30
N TYR A 46 15.36 -6.26 -9.10
CA TYR A 46 16.26 -6.25 -10.25
C TYR A 46 17.74 -6.42 -9.86
N ASP A 47 18.16 -5.80 -8.76
CA ASP A 47 19.56 -5.88 -8.31
C ASP A 47 19.94 -7.29 -7.86
N ALA A 48 18.99 -8.02 -7.28
CA ALA A 48 19.17 -9.41 -6.87
C ALA A 48 18.80 -10.42 -7.97
N ASN A 49 18.21 -9.98 -9.06
CA ASN A 49 17.64 -10.82 -10.12
C ASN A 49 16.69 -11.89 -9.57
N VAL A 50 15.79 -11.48 -8.66
CA VAL A 50 14.84 -12.35 -7.96
C VAL A 50 13.41 -11.86 -8.15
N THR A 51 12.52 -12.79 -8.48
CA THR A 51 11.06 -12.56 -8.51
C THR A 51 10.41 -13.18 -7.28
N LYS A 52 9.56 -12.43 -6.60
CA LYS A 52 8.70 -12.89 -5.50
C LYS A 52 7.23 -12.82 -5.89
N PHE A 53 6.47 -13.82 -5.46
CA PHE A 53 5.01 -13.83 -5.58
C PHE A 53 4.40 -13.87 -4.18
N ILE A 54 3.57 -12.88 -3.88
CA ILE A 54 2.95 -12.69 -2.57
C ILE A 54 1.43 -12.79 -2.74
N GLN A 55 0.78 -13.77 -2.11
CA GLN A 55 -0.68 -13.84 -2.06
C GLN A 55 -1.20 -12.81 -1.07
N ALA A 56 -1.38 -11.57 -1.55
CA ALA A 56 -1.69 -10.43 -0.71
C ALA A 56 -3.17 -10.38 -0.29
N HIS A 57 -4.09 -10.77 -1.16
CA HIS A 57 -5.54 -10.70 -0.93
C HIS A 57 -6.29 -11.83 -1.65
N ASP A 58 -7.51 -12.14 -1.16
CA ASP A 58 -8.42 -13.09 -1.82
C ASP A 58 -9.19 -12.46 -3.00
N SER A 59 -9.30 -11.14 -3.04
CA SER A 59 -9.94 -10.38 -4.12
C SER A 59 -8.89 -9.65 -4.97
N PRO A 60 -9.23 -9.25 -6.21
CA PRO A 60 -8.28 -8.58 -7.09
C PRO A 60 -7.64 -7.37 -6.42
N LEU A 61 -6.40 -7.08 -6.77
CA LEU A 61 -5.72 -5.88 -6.33
C LEU A 61 -6.41 -4.62 -6.89
N ARG A 62 -6.51 -3.61 -6.05
CA ARG A 62 -7.06 -2.30 -6.40
C ARG A 62 -6.01 -1.21 -6.45
N CYS A 63 -5.08 -1.27 -5.51
CA CYS A 63 -4.02 -0.29 -5.36
C CYS A 63 -2.78 -0.97 -4.79
N LEU A 64 -1.62 -0.54 -5.22
CA LEU A 64 -0.34 -0.91 -4.62
C LEU A 64 0.64 0.25 -4.73
N VAL A 65 1.60 0.30 -3.81
CA VAL A 65 2.69 1.28 -3.79
C VAL A 65 3.92 0.64 -3.17
N VAL A 66 5.09 0.97 -3.69
CA VAL A 66 6.40 0.59 -3.14
C VAL A 66 6.94 1.76 -2.34
N SER A 67 7.60 1.49 -1.21
CA SER A 67 8.28 2.50 -0.39
C SER A 67 9.43 3.15 -1.15
N LEU A 68 9.86 4.33 -0.69
CA LEU A 68 10.90 5.11 -1.36
C LEU A 68 12.21 4.32 -1.50
N ASP A 69 12.58 3.57 -0.47
CA ASP A 69 13.79 2.74 -0.41
C ASP A 69 13.64 1.34 -1.05
N GLY A 70 12.46 1.00 -1.57
CA GLY A 70 12.18 -0.32 -2.16
C GLY A 70 12.00 -1.45 -1.16
N SER A 71 12.08 -1.20 0.15
CA SER A 71 12.03 -2.24 1.17
C SER A 71 10.64 -2.85 1.37
N MET A 72 9.59 -2.07 1.15
CA MET A 72 8.21 -2.47 1.44
C MET A 72 7.25 -2.22 0.29
N VAL A 73 6.23 -3.06 0.19
CA VAL A 73 5.07 -2.86 -0.70
C VAL A 73 3.78 -2.84 0.11
N ALA A 74 2.98 -1.79 -0.05
CA ALA A 74 1.64 -1.70 0.51
C ALA A 74 0.59 -2.00 -0.56
N THR A 75 -0.45 -2.73 -0.17
CA THR A 75 -1.48 -3.23 -1.08
C THR A 75 -2.87 -3.06 -0.51
N ALA A 76 -3.84 -2.83 -1.38
CA ALA A 76 -5.27 -2.91 -1.07
C ALA A 76 -6.01 -3.62 -2.20
N SER A 77 -7.04 -4.38 -1.85
CA SER A 77 -7.87 -5.09 -2.82
C SER A 77 -9.15 -4.32 -3.16
N GLU A 78 -9.90 -4.82 -4.14
CA GLU A 78 -11.23 -4.29 -4.50
C GLU A 78 -12.26 -4.34 -3.36
N LYS A 79 -12.04 -5.20 -2.35
CA LYS A 79 -12.85 -5.21 -1.14
C LYS A 79 -12.63 -3.94 -0.31
N GLY A 80 -11.40 -3.41 -0.27
CA GLY A 80 -11.04 -2.15 0.34
C GLY A 80 -11.21 -2.07 1.86
N THR A 81 -11.29 -3.21 2.54
CA THR A 81 -11.45 -3.27 4.01
C THR A 81 -10.12 -3.33 4.75
N LEU A 82 -9.10 -3.87 4.09
CA LEU A 82 -7.76 -4.08 4.63
C LEU A 82 -6.71 -3.43 3.73
N VAL A 83 -5.67 -2.89 4.38
CA VAL A 83 -4.42 -2.46 3.75
C VAL A 83 -3.31 -3.32 4.35
N ARG A 84 -2.51 -3.96 3.52
CA ARG A 84 -1.42 -4.85 3.94
C ARG A 84 -0.09 -4.32 3.48
N VAL A 85 0.92 -4.44 4.32
CA VAL A 85 2.31 -4.08 4.05
C VAL A 85 3.16 -5.32 4.12
N PHE A 86 3.95 -5.56 3.08
CA PHE A 86 4.86 -6.70 2.97
C PHE A 86 6.29 -6.21 2.79
N ASP A 87 7.22 -6.99 3.29
CA ASP A 87 8.64 -6.86 3.00
C ASP A 87 8.91 -7.35 1.57
N CYS A 88 9.59 -6.55 0.76
CA CYS A 88 9.87 -6.87 -0.63
C CYS A 88 10.89 -8.00 -0.79
N GLN A 89 11.85 -8.11 0.15
CA GLN A 89 12.92 -9.10 0.10
C GLN A 89 12.45 -10.49 0.48
N SER A 90 11.71 -10.60 1.58
CA SER A 90 11.24 -11.89 2.11
C SER A 90 9.85 -12.27 1.60
N GLY A 91 9.02 -11.28 1.25
CA GLY A 91 7.60 -11.46 0.94
C GLY A 91 6.71 -11.63 2.19
N HIS A 92 7.27 -11.46 3.39
CA HIS A 92 6.53 -11.62 4.63
C HIS A 92 5.59 -10.44 4.88
N LEU A 93 4.41 -10.73 5.45
CA LEU A 93 3.49 -9.71 5.94
C LEU A 93 4.09 -9.00 7.15
N LEU A 94 4.34 -7.70 7.03
CA LEU A 94 4.82 -6.86 8.12
C LEU A 94 3.67 -6.30 8.93
N ASN A 95 2.65 -5.74 8.26
CA ASN A 95 1.52 -5.09 8.90
C ASN A 95 0.23 -5.32 8.13
N GLU A 96 -0.88 -5.44 8.89
CA GLU A 96 -2.23 -5.41 8.36
C GLU A 96 -3.01 -4.30 9.08
N PHE A 97 -3.53 -3.36 8.30
CA PHE A 97 -4.34 -2.25 8.79
C PHE A 97 -5.78 -2.41 8.35
N ARG A 98 -6.70 -2.27 9.29
CA ARG A 98 -8.13 -2.27 8.98
C ARG A 98 -8.58 -0.86 8.61
N ARG A 99 -8.97 -0.66 7.34
CA ARG A 99 -9.55 0.60 6.88
C ARG A 99 -10.99 0.77 7.40
N GLY A 100 -11.76 -0.32 7.42
CA GLY A 100 -13.15 -0.33 7.88
C GLY A 100 -13.81 -1.68 7.68
N THR A 101 -15.08 -1.79 8.08
CA THR A 101 -15.91 -3.00 7.90
C THR A 101 -16.54 -3.08 6.53
N ASP A 102 -16.93 -1.92 5.98
CA ASP A 102 -17.66 -1.83 4.73
C ASP A 102 -16.72 -1.79 3.53
N ARG A 103 -17.22 -2.26 2.41
CA ARG A 103 -16.50 -2.14 1.13
C ARG A 103 -16.24 -0.67 0.80
N ALA A 104 -15.05 -0.42 0.26
CA ALA A 104 -14.67 0.89 -0.24
C ALA A 104 -13.72 0.76 -1.44
N THR A 105 -13.85 1.70 -2.35
CA THR A 105 -12.93 1.85 -3.45
C THR A 105 -11.70 2.61 -2.99
N ILE A 106 -10.57 1.93 -2.86
CA ILE A 106 -9.31 2.59 -2.53
C ILE A 106 -8.81 3.34 -3.76
N TYR A 107 -8.51 4.62 -3.58
CA TYR A 107 -8.00 5.48 -4.64
C TYR A 107 -6.49 5.60 -4.62
N SER A 108 -5.90 5.72 -3.43
CA SER A 108 -4.46 5.92 -3.29
C SER A 108 -3.93 5.33 -1.99
N LEU A 109 -2.69 4.88 -2.06
CA LEU A 109 -1.81 4.54 -0.94
C LEU A 109 -0.53 5.34 -1.11
N ALA A 110 0.06 5.83 -0.01
CA ALA A 110 1.35 6.50 -0.06
C ALA A 110 2.13 6.28 1.24
N PHE A 111 3.42 5.93 1.11
CA PHE A 111 4.36 5.91 2.22
C PHE A 111 4.92 7.30 2.49
N SER A 112 5.25 7.60 3.75
CA SER A 112 6.15 8.71 4.07
C SER A 112 7.58 8.38 3.66
N ALA A 113 8.43 9.40 3.48
CA ALA A 113 9.82 9.23 3.02
C ALA A 113 10.67 8.32 3.93
N LYS A 114 10.36 8.27 5.24
CA LYS A 114 11.05 7.42 6.22
C LYS A 114 10.31 6.12 6.52
N ASN A 115 9.27 5.79 5.77
CA ASN A 115 8.46 4.58 5.95
C ASN A 115 7.74 4.47 7.32
N GLU A 116 7.68 5.57 8.08
CA GLU A 116 7.03 5.58 9.40
C GLU A 116 5.50 5.62 9.30
N TRP A 117 4.99 6.11 8.18
CA TRP A 117 3.57 6.33 7.96
C TRP A 117 3.11 5.80 6.62
N LEU A 118 1.86 5.33 6.60
CA LEU A 118 1.14 4.94 5.39
C LEU A 118 -0.21 5.66 5.36
N VAL A 119 -0.50 6.33 4.26
CA VAL A 119 -1.79 7.01 4.03
C VAL A 119 -2.64 6.19 3.08
N CYS A 120 -3.94 6.14 3.35
CA CYS A 120 -4.94 5.52 2.49
C CYS A 120 -6.12 6.46 2.27
N THR A 121 -6.54 6.65 1.02
CA THR A 121 -7.73 7.39 0.65
C THR A 121 -8.72 6.50 -0.11
N SER A 122 -10.03 6.77 0.04
CA SER A 122 -11.08 5.98 -0.57
C SER A 122 -12.30 6.83 -0.93
N ASP A 123 -13.30 6.19 -1.57
CA ASP A 123 -14.61 6.78 -1.91
C ASP A 123 -15.47 7.17 -0.69
N LYS A 124 -15.00 6.92 0.53
CA LYS A 124 -15.73 7.26 1.76
C LYS A 124 -15.47 8.68 2.28
N GLY A 125 -14.68 9.49 1.54
CA GLY A 125 -14.41 10.88 1.91
C GLY A 125 -13.51 11.04 3.15
N THR A 126 -12.81 9.99 3.56
CA THR A 126 -11.89 9.99 4.69
C THR A 126 -10.47 9.69 4.27
N VAL A 127 -9.51 10.28 4.97
CA VAL A 127 -8.08 9.95 4.88
C VAL A 127 -7.70 9.17 6.13
N HIS A 128 -7.16 7.97 5.93
CA HIS A 128 -6.65 7.14 7.01
C HIS A 128 -5.12 7.23 7.03
N LEU A 129 -4.56 7.56 8.19
CA LEU A 129 -3.13 7.60 8.44
C LEU A 129 -2.77 6.48 9.41
N TYR A 130 -1.88 5.59 8.99
CA TYR A 130 -1.39 4.47 9.78
C TYR A 130 0.07 4.67 10.14
N ARG A 131 0.43 4.38 11.38
CA ARG A 131 1.83 4.32 11.80
C ARG A 131 2.35 2.91 11.56
N ILE A 132 3.48 2.81 10.86
CA ILE A 132 4.20 1.56 10.66
C ILE A 132 5.17 1.39 11.83
N PRO A 133 5.09 0.30 12.62
CA PRO A 133 6.01 0.07 13.74
C PRO A 133 7.45 -0.11 13.22
N ILE A 134 8.40 0.59 13.80
CA ILE A 134 9.82 0.59 13.39
C ILE A 134 10.44 -0.81 13.52
N GLU A 135 9.95 -1.63 14.44
CA GLU A 135 10.41 -3.02 14.63
C GLU A 135 10.14 -3.94 13.43
N SER A 136 9.27 -3.51 12.50
CA SER A 136 8.98 -4.23 11.26
C SER A 136 10.05 -4.02 10.19
N ILE A 137 10.96 -3.05 10.36
CA ILE A 137 11.91 -2.59 9.34
C ILE A 137 13.32 -3.20 9.56
N GLY A 138 13.60 -3.76 10.74
CA GLY A 138 14.89 -4.38 11.10
C GLY A 138 14.76 -5.89 11.30
N GLY A 139 15.19 -6.70 10.30
CA GLY A 139 15.09 -8.14 10.36
C GLY A 139 15.94 -8.76 11.47
N ASN A 140 15.33 -9.42 12.38
CA ASN A 140 15.60 -10.73 12.98
C ASN A 140 14.58 -10.95 14.09
N SER A 141 13.46 -11.57 13.76
CA SER A 141 12.47 -11.95 14.77
C SER A 141 12.75 -13.36 15.25
N LEU A 142 13.43 -13.45 16.39
CA LEU A 142 13.27 -14.59 17.30
C LEU A 142 12.10 -14.24 18.25
N ASN A 143 11.09 -15.09 18.24
CA ASN A 143 9.99 -15.28 19.19
C ASN A 143 8.60 -14.86 18.71
N GLY A 144 7.84 -15.94 18.45
CA GLY A 144 6.40 -15.90 18.34
C GLY A 144 5.75 -15.49 19.67
N LEU A 145 5.18 -14.29 19.68
CA LEU A 145 4.22 -13.87 20.67
C LEU A 145 3.15 -13.05 19.95
N SER A 146 1.93 -13.55 20.06
CA SER A 146 0.70 -12.93 19.59
C SER A 146 0.65 -11.45 19.98
N ARG A 147 0.73 -10.55 19.00
CA ARG A 147 0.58 -9.10 19.22
C ARG A 147 -0.85 -8.67 19.01
N LYS A 148 -1.43 -8.12 20.06
CA LYS A 148 -2.71 -7.38 20.00
C LYS A 148 -2.50 -6.11 19.18
N ASN A 149 -3.35 -5.91 18.16
CA ASN A 149 -3.39 -4.72 17.33
C ASN A 149 -3.68 -3.48 18.17
N SER A 150 -2.71 -2.60 18.34
CA SER A 150 -2.93 -1.22 18.77
C SER A 150 -3.02 -0.34 17.54
N SER A 151 -4.22 -0.24 16.96
CA SER A 151 -4.53 0.70 15.90
C SER A 151 -4.69 2.11 16.47
N GLY A 152 -3.64 2.92 16.41
CA GLY A 152 -3.74 4.36 16.58
C GLY A 152 -4.39 4.98 15.34
N LEU A 153 -5.70 5.06 15.31
CA LEU A 153 -6.46 5.66 14.22
C LEU A 153 -6.58 7.16 14.47
N LEU A 154 -5.86 7.98 13.71
CA LEU A 154 -6.13 9.40 13.58
C LEU A 154 -7.03 9.61 12.34
N SER A 155 -8.32 9.85 12.59
CA SER A 155 -9.26 10.23 11.53
C SER A 155 -9.42 11.75 11.55
N ILE A 156 -9.06 12.41 10.46
CA ILE A 156 -9.30 13.84 10.30
C ILE A 156 -10.55 14.00 9.44
N ASN A 157 -11.67 14.36 10.08
CA ASN A 157 -12.88 14.77 9.38
C ASN A 157 -12.74 16.22 8.92
N GLY A 158 -12.75 16.48 7.64
CA GLY A 158 -12.89 17.82 7.08
C GLY A 158 -14.30 18.34 7.33
N GLY A 159 -14.49 19.09 8.39
CA GLY A 159 -15.75 19.78 8.67
C GLY A 159 -15.95 20.94 7.71
N GLY A 160 -16.92 20.80 6.78
CA GLY A 160 -17.43 21.91 6.01
C GLY A 160 -18.21 22.85 6.93
N GLY A 161 -17.67 24.07 7.14
CA GLY A 161 -18.36 25.12 7.87
C GLY A 161 -19.52 25.70 7.05
N GLY A 162 -20.74 25.33 7.39
CA GLY A 162 -21.94 26.01 6.94
C GLY A 162 -22.19 27.23 7.85
N GLY A 163 -21.87 28.42 7.36
CA GLY A 163 -22.29 29.67 8.01
C GLY A 163 -23.78 29.90 7.85
N SER A 164 -24.54 29.86 8.93
CA SER A 164 -25.90 30.38 8.97
C SER A 164 -25.90 31.81 9.52
N SER A 165 -26.13 32.77 8.67
CA SER A 165 -26.48 34.14 9.04
C SER A 165 -27.92 34.22 9.54
N SER A 166 -28.11 34.49 10.82
CA SER A 166 -29.40 34.88 11.36
C SER A 166 -29.57 36.40 11.27
N ASN A 167 -30.48 36.86 10.43
CA ASN A 167 -30.97 38.22 10.47
C ASN A 167 -31.96 38.35 11.62
N GLY A 168 -31.65 39.23 12.57
CA GLY A 168 -32.63 39.74 13.54
C GLY A 168 -33.45 40.86 12.95
N ASN A 169 -34.71 40.86 13.29
CA ASN A 169 -35.66 41.85 12.92
C ASN A 169 -36.02 42.74 14.11
N THR A 170 -36.08 44.01 13.84
CA THR A 170 -36.86 45.01 14.59
C THR A 170 -38.24 45.06 14.06
#